data_0eec65bccba284ab2b778088f67cbc59
#
_entry.id   0eec65bccba284ab2b778088f67cbc59
#
_cell.length_a   1.000
_cell.length_b   1.000
_cell.length_c   1.000
_cell.angle_alpha   90.00
_cell.angle_beta   90.00
_cell.angle_gamma   90.00
#
_symmetry.space_group_name_H-M   'P 1'
#
loop_
_entity.id
_entity.type
_entity.pdbx_description
1 polymer ?
#
loop_
_entity_poly.entity_id
_entity_poly.type
_entity_poly.pdbx_seq_one_letter_code
_entity_poly.pdbx_strand_id
1 'polypeptide(L)'
;MKLLVCYALECEKITVPFDGEVKYLQMGIAKMQASVSAAEAIAAEKPDMVMNIGTAGTFRHKVGDIVVCRKFIDRDLIKVKIPEIIDYIDLSSETLPAFQKLAEMPVGECSTGDTFVTTAGEMDSDVCDMESFCIAYICKKHKIPFVSVKVVSDVVGSNSVKDWQEATNDAVRKLQSFFNTL
;
A
#
# COMPACT_ATOMS: atom_id res chain seq x y z
N MET A 1 -3.85 -10.41 -19.28
CA MET A 1 -3.23 -10.29 -17.94
C MET A 1 -4.33 -10.18 -16.89
N LYS A 2 -4.06 -10.66 -15.67
CA LYS A 2 -4.96 -10.56 -14.51
C LYS A 2 -4.32 -9.69 -13.44
N LEU A 3 -5.00 -8.63 -13.05
CA LEU A 3 -4.62 -7.73 -11.96
C LEU A 3 -5.47 -8.02 -10.72
N LEU A 4 -4.84 -8.20 -9.56
CA LEU A 4 -5.51 -8.22 -8.27
C LEU A 4 -5.30 -6.87 -7.58
N VAL A 5 -6.38 -6.12 -7.37
CA VAL A 5 -6.38 -4.83 -6.67
C VAL A 5 -6.85 -5.06 -5.24
N CYS A 6 -5.97 -4.78 -4.29
CA CYS A 6 -6.19 -4.96 -2.86
C CYS A 6 -6.44 -3.60 -2.18
N TYR A 7 -7.43 -3.53 -1.30
CA TYR A 7 -7.76 -2.35 -0.50
C TYR A 7 -8.28 -2.77 0.89
N ALA A 8 -8.08 -1.95 1.91
CA ALA A 8 -8.43 -2.34 3.27
C ALA A 8 -9.94 -2.23 3.53
N LEU A 9 -10.55 -1.11 3.20
CA LEU A 9 -11.95 -0.79 3.46
C LEU A 9 -12.71 -0.44 2.19
N GLU A 10 -14.01 -0.74 2.15
CA GLU A 10 -14.85 -0.47 0.97
C GLU A 10 -14.84 1.01 0.54
N CYS A 11 -14.68 1.94 1.49
CA CYS A 11 -14.56 3.37 1.20
C CYS A 11 -13.28 3.76 0.45
N GLU A 12 -12.26 2.88 0.41
CA GLU A 12 -11.00 3.11 -0.30
C GLU A 12 -11.00 2.56 -1.72
N LYS A 13 -12.04 1.83 -2.09
CA LYS A 13 -12.15 1.23 -3.42
C LYS A 13 -12.29 2.28 -4.51
N ILE A 14 -11.45 2.15 -5.51
CA ILE A 14 -11.51 2.95 -6.74
C ILE A 14 -11.53 2.03 -7.96
N THR A 15 -11.87 2.57 -9.12
CA THR A 15 -11.71 1.86 -10.39
C THR A 15 -10.30 2.06 -10.92
N VAL A 16 -9.58 0.98 -11.13
CA VAL A 16 -8.24 0.99 -11.74
C VAL A 16 -8.38 0.71 -13.24
N PRO A 17 -8.01 1.65 -14.12
CA PRO A 17 -7.99 1.42 -15.57
C PRO A 17 -6.96 0.34 -15.91
N PHE A 18 -7.40 -0.72 -16.57
CA PHE A 18 -6.53 -1.83 -16.92
C PHE A 18 -7.07 -2.58 -18.14
N ASP A 19 -6.20 -2.86 -19.09
CA ASP A 19 -6.54 -3.69 -20.27
C ASP A 19 -6.34 -5.16 -19.93
N GLY A 20 -7.36 -5.77 -19.32
CA GLY A 20 -7.35 -7.15 -18.87
C GLY A 20 -8.40 -7.46 -17.80
N GLU A 21 -8.24 -8.58 -17.15
CA GLU A 21 -9.12 -8.98 -16.04
C GLU A 21 -8.68 -8.30 -14.74
N VAL A 22 -9.60 -7.61 -14.08
CA VAL A 22 -9.36 -6.99 -12.76
C VAL A 22 -10.21 -7.70 -11.71
N LYS A 23 -9.54 -8.18 -10.67
CA LYS A 23 -10.17 -8.66 -9.44
C LYS A 23 -9.94 -7.68 -8.32
N TYR A 24 -10.97 -7.41 -7.55
CA TYR A 24 -10.93 -6.52 -6.39
C TYR A 24 -11.05 -7.34 -5.12
N LEU A 25 -10.15 -7.09 -4.17
CA LEU A 25 -10.10 -7.75 -2.87
C LEU A 25 -10.17 -6.73 -1.75
N GLN A 26 -11.24 -6.76 -0.97
CA GLN A 26 -11.28 -6.10 0.33
C GLN A 26 -10.55 -6.98 1.34
N MET A 27 -9.42 -6.51 1.87
CA MET A 27 -8.54 -7.32 2.72
C MET A 27 -8.87 -7.26 4.21
N GLY A 28 -9.55 -6.19 4.65
CA GLY A 28 -9.61 -5.82 6.07
C GLY A 28 -8.39 -5.02 6.51
N ILE A 29 -8.39 -4.63 7.77
CA ILE A 29 -7.37 -3.76 8.38
C ILE A 29 -6.33 -4.61 9.10
N ALA A 30 -5.08 -4.11 9.12
CA ALA A 30 -3.92 -4.66 9.81
C ALA A 30 -3.31 -5.91 9.16
N LYS A 31 -2.07 -6.19 9.53
CA LYS A 31 -1.21 -7.19 8.86
C LYS A 31 -1.84 -8.58 8.82
N MET A 32 -2.49 -9.01 9.90
CA MET A 32 -3.04 -10.38 9.96
C MET A 32 -4.18 -10.59 8.98
N GLN A 33 -5.20 -9.70 8.97
CA GLN A 33 -6.34 -9.84 8.07
C GLN A 33 -5.90 -9.72 6.61
N ALA A 34 -5.08 -8.71 6.31
CA ALA A 34 -4.56 -8.49 4.97
C ALA A 34 -3.72 -9.68 4.48
N SER A 35 -2.90 -10.29 5.35
CA SER A 35 -2.08 -11.45 4.99
C SER A 35 -2.91 -12.65 4.61
N VAL A 36 -3.92 -13.00 5.41
CA VAL A 36 -4.78 -14.16 5.15
C VAL A 36 -5.56 -13.94 3.85
N SER A 37 -6.26 -12.80 3.74
CA SER A 37 -7.06 -12.48 2.57
C SER A 37 -6.24 -12.44 1.27
N ALA A 38 -5.08 -11.79 1.31
CA ALA A 38 -4.20 -11.69 0.14
C ALA A 38 -3.61 -13.05 -0.26
N ALA A 39 -3.18 -13.87 0.69
CA ALA A 39 -2.61 -15.19 0.40
C ALA A 39 -3.66 -16.12 -0.23
N GLU A 40 -4.88 -16.15 0.30
CA GLU A 40 -5.98 -16.94 -0.24
C GLU A 40 -6.37 -16.48 -1.66
N ALA A 41 -6.51 -15.16 -1.86
CA ALA A 41 -6.86 -14.60 -3.15
C ALA A 41 -5.75 -14.83 -4.20
N ILE A 42 -4.49 -14.65 -3.85
CA ILE A 42 -3.36 -14.93 -4.76
C ILE A 42 -3.33 -16.41 -5.16
N ALA A 43 -3.55 -17.32 -4.20
CA ALA A 43 -3.56 -18.75 -4.48
C ALA A 43 -4.74 -19.16 -5.41
N ALA A 44 -5.91 -18.57 -5.21
CA ALA A 44 -7.10 -18.86 -5.99
C ALA A 44 -7.07 -18.22 -7.39
N GLU A 45 -6.74 -16.92 -7.45
CA GLU A 45 -6.84 -16.11 -8.67
C GLU A 45 -5.60 -16.20 -9.56
N LYS A 46 -4.44 -16.51 -8.99
CA LYS A 46 -3.13 -16.56 -9.69
C LYS A 46 -2.89 -15.31 -10.54
N PRO A 47 -2.89 -14.11 -9.95
CA PRO A 47 -2.76 -12.87 -10.69
C PRO A 47 -1.36 -12.73 -11.31
N ASP A 48 -1.29 -12.05 -12.45
CA ASP A 48 -0.02 -11.68 -13.08
C ASP A 48 0.65 -10.49 -12.37
N MET A 49 -0.13 -9.69 -11.63
CA MET A 49 0.33 -8.55 -10.85
C MET A 49 -0.65 -8.28 -9.70
N VAL A 50 -0.11 -7.78 -8.59
CA VAL A 50 -0.89 -7.31 -7.43
C VAL A 50 -0.64 -5.82 -7.23
N MET A 51 -1.70 -5.07 -6.99
CA MET A 51 -1.66 -3.66 -6.63
C MET A 51 -2.40 -3.44 -5.32
N ASN A 52 -1.77 -2.78 -4.36
CA ASN A 52 -2.46 -2.28 -3.18
C ASN A 52 -2.80 -0.79 -3.39
N ILE A 53 -4.01 -0.41 -3.07
CA ILE A 53 -4.48 0.99 -3.10
C ILE A 53 -5.06 1.35 -1.75
N GLY A 54 -5.04 2.62 -1.39
CA GLY A 54 -5.65 3.09 -0.15
C GLY A 54 -5.04 4.38 0.38
N THR A 55 -5.45 4.73 1.58
CA THR A 55 -4.96 5.91 2.30
C THR A 55 -3.70 5.59 3.10
N ALA A 56 -2.93 6.63 3.44
CA ALA A 56 -1.77 6.51 4.30
C ALA A 56 -1.50 7.81 5.05
N GLY A 57 -0.97 7.70 6.26
CA GLY A 57 -0.44 8.83 7.01
C GLY A 57 0.99 9.20 6.57
N THR A 58 1.41 10.42 6.85
CA THR A 58 2.75 10.91 6.50
C THR A 58 3.32 11.90 7.49
N PHE A 59 4.67 12.07 7.48
CA PHE A 59 5.37 13.23 8.05
C PHE A 59 6.03 14.11 6.97
N ARG A 60 6.10 13.65 5.71
CA ARG A 60 6.95 14.24 4.66
C ARG A 60 6.16 14.85 3.52
N HIS A 61 4.94 14.39 3.30
CA HIS A 61 4.08 14.80 2.19
C HIS A 61 2.92 15.66 2.65
N LYS A 62 2.14 16.17 1.71
CA LYS A 62 0.92 16.94 1.97
C LYS A 62 -0.30 16.05 1.79
N VAL A 63 -1.36 16.35 2.52
CA VAL A 63 -2.66 15.68 2.34
C VAL A 63 -3.11 15.79 0.88
N GLY A 64 -3.37 14.62 0.29
CA GLY A 64 -3.75 14.47 -1.10
C GLY A 64 -2.61 14.21 -2.08
N ASP A 65 -1.34 14.20 -1.63
CA ASP A 65 -0.24 13.72 -2.46
C ASP A 65 -0.40 12.22 -2.74
N ILE A 66 0.05 11.80 -3.93
CA ILE A 66 0.08 10.39 -4.33
C ILE A 66 1.51 9.88 -4.20
N VAL A 67 1.68 8.78 -3.49
CA VAL A 67 2.97 8.12 -3.28
C VAL A 67 2.92 6.71 -3.85
N VAL A 68 3.80 6.43 -4.81
CA VAL A 68 3.97 5.09 -5.41
C VAL A 68 5.04 4.34 -4.65
N CYS A 69 4.61 3.43 -3.78
CA CYS A 69 5.50 2.70 -2.89
C CYS A 69 5.97 1.39 -3.53
N ARG A 70 7.27 1.21 -3.54
CA ARG A 70 7.96 0.00 -3.98
C ARG A 70 9.02 -0.47 -2.99
N LYS A 71 9.15 0.26 -1.87
CA LYS A 71 9.97 -0.11 -0.71
C LYS A 71 9.07 -0.20 0.51
N PHE A 72 9.24 -1.23 1.29
CA PHE A 72 8.33 -1.56 2.38
C PHE A 72 9.11 -1.91 3.64
N ILE A 73 8.68 -1.37 4.78
CA ILE A 73 9.26 -1.58 6.10
C ILE A 73 8.19 -2.19 7.01
N ASP A 74 8.53 -3.23 7.76
CA ASP A 74 7.73 -3.63 8.92
C ASP A 74 8.21 -2.82 10.14
N ARG A 75 7.47 -1.76 10.50
CA ARG A 75 7.89 -0.86 11.59
C ARG A 75 7.80 -1.50 12.98
N ASP A 76 7.03 -2.58 13.13
CA ASP A 76 6.94 -3.31 14.40
C ASP A 76 8.20 -4.18 14.61
N LEU A 77 8.81 -4.64 13.52
CA LEU A 77 9.96 -5.55 13.53
C LEU A 77 11.31 -4.84 13.36
N ILE A 78 11.35 -3.64 12.77
CA ILE A 78 12.62 -2.95 12.44
C ILE A 78 13.55 -2.71 13.66
N LYS A 79 12.98 -2.67 14.85
CA LYS A 79 13.75 -2.55 16.11
C LYS A 79 14.27 -3.88 16.63
N VAL A 80 13.78 -5.00 16.08
CA VAL A 80 14.18 -6.34 16.47
C VAL A 80 15.42 -6.76 15.69
N LYS A 81 16.58 -6.79 16.34
CA LYS A 81 17.88 -7.05 15.69
C LYS A 81 18.21 -8.54 15.63
N ILE A 82 17.35 -9.33 14.99
CA ILE A 82 17.55 -10.76 14.75
C ILE A 82 17.79 -10.97 13.25
N PRO A 83 18.91 -11.59 12.84
CA PRO A 83 19.31 -11.67 11.42
C PRO A 83 18.29 -12.36 10.50
N GLU A 84 17.47 -13.27 11.02
CA GLU A 84 16.49 -14.03 10.27
C GLU A 84 15.17 -13.27 10.03
N ILE A 85 14.99 -12.11 10.69
CA ILE A 85 13.78 -11.29 10.52
C ILE A 85 13.89 -10.51 9.21
N ILE A 86 12.84 -10.61 8.41
CA ILE A 86 12.65 -9.78 7.22
C ILE A 86 11.80 -8.59 7.64
N ASP A 87 12.42 -7.45 7.83
CA ASP A 87 11.80 -6.18 8.22
C ASP A 87 11.80 -5.13 7.10
N TYR A 88 12.47 -5.43 5.97
CA TYR A 88 12.59 -4.57 4.81
C TYR A 88 12.48 -5.33 3.48
N ILE A 89 11.73 -4.78 2.55
CA ILE A 89 11.54 -5.32 1.20
C ILE A 89 11.71 -4.20 0.19
N ASP A 90 12.63 -4.37 -0.77
CA ASP A 90 12.80 -3.48 -1.92
C ASP A 90 12.39 -4.21 -3.20
N LEU A 91 11.39 -3.67 -3.89
CA LEU A 91 10.87 -4.13 -5.17
C LEU A 91 11.07 -3.07 -6.27
N SER A 92 11.90 -2.05 -6.03
CA SER A 92 12.08 -0.91 -6.95
C SER A 92 12.70 -1.31 -8.30
N SER A 93 13.45 -2.40 -8.35
CA SER A 93 14.06 -2.94 -9.57
C SER A 93 13.13 -3.86 -10.38
N GLU A 94 11.98 -4.26 -9.81
CA GLU A 94 11.05 -5.14 -10.52
C GLU A 94 10.28 -4.36 -11.60
N THR A 95 9.90 -5.03 -12.68
CA THR A 95 9.03 -4.45 -13.70
C THR A 95 7.58 -4.36 -13.20
N LEU A 96 6.85 -3.35 -13.62
CA LEU A 96 5.41 -3.24 -13.43
C LEU A 96 4.71 -3.44 -14.78
N PRO A 97 4.35 -4.68 -15.14
CA PRO A 97 3.70 -4.93 -16.41
C PRO A 97 2.38 -4.14 -16.47
N ALA A 98 2.13 -3.45 -17.59
CA ALA A 98 0.97 -2.60 -17.83
C ALA A 98 0.89 -1.26 -17.05
N PHE A 99 1.79 -0.98 -16.13
CA PHE A 99 1.82 0.30 -15.38
C PHE A 99 3.15 1.00 -15.51
N GLN A 100 3.61 1.22 -16.77
CA GLN A 100 4.89 1.88 -17.06
C GLN A 100 5.00 3.27 -16.43
N LYS A 101 3.92 4.05 -16.48
CA LYS A 101 3.91 5.39 -15.85
C LYS A 101 4.14 5.33 -14.33
N LEU A 102 3.61 4.33 -13.64
CA LEU A 102 3.88 4.13 -12.19
C LEU A 102 5.36 3.74 -11.95
N ALA A 103 5.95 2.96 -12.86
CA ALA A 103 7.34 2.56 -12.75
C ALA A 103 8.31 3.74 -12.95
N GLU A 104 7.91 4.78 -13.68
CA GLU A 104 8.68 6.00 -13.94
C GLU A 104 8.55 7.06 -12.83
N MET A 105 7.57 6.91 -11.94
CA MET A 105 7.38 7.82 -10.82
C MET A 105 8.47 7.62 -9.73
N PRO A 106 8.74 8.66 -8.93
CA PRO A 106 9.62 8.51 -7.77
C PRO A 106 9.20 7.34 -6.88
N VAL A 107 10.18 6.54 -6.49
CA VAL A 107 9.95 5.38 -5.62
C VAL A 107 9.75 5.83 -4.19
N GLY A 108 8.54 5.62 -3.68
CA GLY A 108 8.19 5.86 -2.29
C GLY A 108 8.48 4.66 -1.40
N GLU A 109 8.62 4.94 -0.12
CA GLU A 109 8.79 3.97 0.95
C GLU A 109 7.58 4.00 1.90
N CYS A 110 7.01 2.82 2.17
CA CYS A 110 5.87 2.66 3.07
C CYS A 110 6.26 1.84 4.29
N SER A 111 6.03 2.36 5.49
CA SER A 111 6.17 1.60 6.73
C SER A 111 4.82 1.07 7.20
N THR A 112 4.75 -0.23 7.43
CA THR A 112 3.53 -0.94 7.82
C THR A 112 3.61 -1.41 9.27
N GLY A 113 2.53 -1.30 10.02
CA GLY A 113 2.44 -1.85 11.39
C GLY A 113 1.01 -1.92 11.89
N ASP A 114 0.78 -2.68 12.96
CA ASP A 114 -0.55 -2.95 13.50
C ASP A 114 -1.07 -1.86 14.46
N THR A 115 -0.36 -0.75 14.58
CA THR A 115 -0.75 0.39 15.40
C THR A 115 -0.81 1.67 14.59
N PHE A 116 -1.70 2.58 14.96
CA PHE A 116 -1.73 3.93 14.43
C PHE A 116 -0.47 4.69 14.86
N VAL A 117 0.22 5.33 13.93
CA VAL A 117 1.38 6.18 14.23
C VAL A 117 0.85 7.53 14.70
N THR A 118 1.21 7.92 15.92
CA THR A 118 0.74 9.16 16.53
C THR A 118 1.86 10.14 16.86
N THR A 119 3.12 9.69 16.84
CA THR A 119 4.27 10.48 17.29
C THR A 119 5.35 10.54 16.22
N ALA A 120 5.91 11.73 16.01
CA ALA A 120 7.09 11.90 15.16
C ALA A 120 8.29 11.11 15.74
N GLY A 121 9.02 10.40 14.86
CA GLY A 121 10.16 9.56 15.24
C GLY A 121 9.84 8.06 15.37
N GLU A 122 8.57 7.67 15.31
CA GLU A 122 8.18 6.26 15.22
C GLU A 122 8.38 5.70 13.80
N MET A 123 8.61 6.58 12.84
CA MET A 123 8.66 6.25 11.42
C MET A 123 9.64 7.17 10.68
N ASP A 124 10.45 6.59 9.81
CA ASP A 124 11.34 7.31 8.89
C ASP A 124 11.11 6.81 7.45
N SER A 125 9.86 6.90 6.96
CA SER A 125 9.44 6.53 5.62
C SER A 125 8.61 7.66 5.00
N ASP A 126 8.29 7.56 3.71
CA ASP A 126 7.46 8.57 3.04
C ASP A 126 6.04 8.54 3.56
N VAL A 127 5.48 7.35 3.72
CA VAL A 127 4.12 7.13 4.22
C VAL A 127 4.05 5.93 5.17
N CYS A 128 2.98 5.86 5.96
CA CYS A 128 2.69 4.71 6.80
C CYS A 128 1.27 4.18 6.59
N ASP A 129 1.16 2.87 6.66
CA ASP A 129 -0.11 2.14 6.59
C ASP A 129 -0.15 0.96 7.58
N MET A 130 -1.11 0.07 7.35
CA MET A 130 -1.27 -1.13 8.19
C MET A 130 -1.24 -2.45 7.38
N GLU A 131 -1.01 -2.44 6.04
CA GLU A 131 -1.16 -3.64 5.21
C GLU A 131 -0.05 -3.89 4.18
N SER A 132 0.56 -2.85 3.61
CA SER A 132 1.41 -2.98 2.40
C SER A 132 2.57 -3.95 2.55
N PHE A 133 3.24 -3.98 3.70
CA PHE A 133 4.41 -4.84 3.89
C PHE A 133 4.06 -6.31 3.76
N CYS A 134 2.96 -6.76 4.37
CA CYS A 134 2.60 -8.17 4.35
C CYS A 134 2.21 -8.63 2.93
N ILE A 135 1.56 -7.76 2.14
CA ILE A 135 1.23 -8.06 0.75
C ILE A 135 2.52 -8.12 -0.09
N ALA A 136 3.42 -7.15 0.10
CA ALA A 136 4.74 -7.14 -0.55
C ALA A 136 5.53 -8.41 -0.25
N TYR A 137 5.49 -8.87 1.00
CA TYR A 137 6.15 -10.12 1.42
C TYR A 137 5.58 -11.35 0.70
N ILE A 138 4.25 -11.46 0.63
CA ILE A 138 3.58 -12.57 -0.07
C ILE A 138 3.93 -12.52 -1.56
N CYS A 139 3.82 -11.35 -2.20
CA CYS A 139 4.11 -11.18 -3.62
C CYS A 139 5.57 -11.53 -3.95
N LYS A 140 6.54 -11.04 -3.15
CA LYS A 140 7.96 -11.39 -3.28
C LYS A 140 8.19 -12.89 -3.19
N LYS A 141 7.55 -13.56 -2.22
CA LYS A 141 7.66 -15.01 -2.04
C LYS A 141 7.12 -15.80 -3.24
N HIS A 142 6.07 -15.29 -3.88
CA HIS A 142 5.44 -15.92 -5.05
C HIS A 142 5.99 -15.38 -6.39
N LYS A 143 6.96 -14.43 -6.35
CA LYS A 143 7.55 -13.79 -7.55
C LYS A 143 6.48 -13.10 -8.43
N ILE A 144 5.52 -12.44 -7.79
CA ILE A 144 4.46 -11.68 -8.43
C ILE A 144 4.81 -10.20 -8.33
N PRO A 145 4.84 -9.43 -9.43
CA PRO A 145 5.05 -7.99 -9.41
C PRO A 145 4.06 -7.28 -8.49
N PHE A 146 4.56 -6.37 -7.66
CA PHE A 146 3.76 -5.65 -6.67
C PHE A 146 4.08 -4.16 -6.64
N VAL A 147 3.04 -3.36 -6.46
CA VAL A 147 3.12 -1.93 -6.18
C VAL A 147 2.02 -1.53 -5.18
N SER A 148 2.33 -0.61 -4.29
CA SER A 148 1.32 0.05 -3.45
C SER A 148 1.21 1.52 -3.84
N VAL A 149 0.01 1.98 -4.18
CA VAL A 149 -0.28 3.37 -4.55
C VAL A 149 -1.14 3.98 -3.45
N LYS A 150 -0.55 4.91 -2.72
CA LYS A 150 -1.16 5.54 -1.55
C LYS A 150 -1.51 6.99 -1.82
N VAL A 151 -2.66 7.41 -1.33
CA VAL A 151 -2.99 8.82 -1.20
C VAL A 151 -2.83 9.24 0.26
N VAL A 152 -2.16 10.34 0.48
CA VAL A 152 -1.98 10.88 1.83
C VAL A 152 -3.32 11.40 2.36
N SER A 153 -3.82 10.80 3.44
CA SER A 153 -5.06 11.21 4.11
C SER A 153 -4.83 12.18 5.25
N ASP A 154 -3.71 12.04 5.97
CA ASP A 154 -3.43 12.78 7.19
C ASP A 154 -1.93 12.99 7.42
N VAL A 155 -1.61 14.05 8.15
CA VAL A 155 -0.27 14.29 8.67
C VAL A 155 -0.21 13.72 10.09
N VAL A 156 0.66 12.75 10.30
CA VAL A 156 0.81 12.06 11.59
C VAL A 156 1.16 13.06 12.71
N GLY A 157 0.53 12.91 13.85
CA GLY A 157 0.74 13.76 15.03
C GLY A 157 -0.21 14.96 15.13
N SER A 158 -0.95 15.30 14.08
CA SER A 158 -1.96 16.35 14.14
C SER A 158 -3.32 15.82 14.55
N ASN A 159 -3.62 14.56 14.33
CA ASN A 159 -4.82 13.92 14.88
C ASN A 159 -5.05 12.43 14.58
N SER A 160 -6.09 12.01 15.05
CA SER A 160 -6.72 10.77 15.40
C SER A 160 -7.46 10.10 14.22
N VAL A 161 -7.97 8.93 14.51
CA VAL A 161 -8.93 8.16 13.68
C VAL A 161 -10.07 9.03 13.11
N LYS A 162 -10.50 10.06 13.82
CA LYS A 162 -11.60 10.93 13.37
C LYS A 162 -11.23 11.75 12.14
N ASP A 163 -10.05 12.36 12.11
CA ASP A 163 -9.62 13.19 10.95
C ASP A 163 -9.35 12.32 9.74
N TRP A 164 -8.81 11.12 9.94
CA TRP A 164 -8.68 10.15 8.87
C TRP A 164 -10.05 9.81 8.24
N GLN A 165 -11.09 9.58 9.04
CA GLN A 165 -12.43 9.29 8.53
C GLN A 165 -13.02 10.45 7.72
N GLU A 166 -12.83 11.69 8.18
CA GLU A 166 -13.33 12.89 7.49
C GLU A 166 -12.53 13.14 6.18
N ALA A 167 -11.21 12.93 6.19
CA ALA A 167 -10.33 13.15 5.05
C ALA A 167 -10.39 12.05 3.98
N THR A 168 -10.81 10.83 4.35
CA THR A 168 -10.74 9.65 3.46
C THR A 168 -11.50 9.86 2.15
N ASN A 169 -12.70 10.43 2.18
CA ASN A 169 -13.50 10.62 0.96
C ASN A 169 -12.83 11.54 -0.06
N ASP A 170 -12.19 12.63 0.40
CA ASP A 170 -11.47 13.56 -0.48
C ASP A 170 -10.19 12.94 -1.01
N ALA A 171 -9.46 12.22 -0.17
CA ALA A 171 -8.27 11.50 -0.53
C ALA A 171 -8.57 10.46 -1.63
N VAL A 172 -9.60 9.63 -1.43
CA VAL A 172 -10.00 8.60 -2.41
C VAL A 172 -10.44 9.21 -3.73
N ARG A 173 -11.13 10.36 -3.75
CA ARG A 173 -11.44 11.09 -4.99
C ARG A 173 -10.18 11.52 -5.74
N LYS A 174 -9.16 11.99 -5.03
CA LYS A 174 -7.85 12.34 -5.63
C LYS A 174 -7.15 11.11 -6.20
N LEU A 175 -7.18 10.00 -5.46
CA LEU A 175 -6.62 8.73 -5.93
C LEU A 175 -7.33 8.26 -7.21
N GLN A 176 -8.67 8.30 -7.27
CA GLN A 176 -9.42 7.97 -8.48
C GLN A 176 -9.05 8.91 -9.65
N SER A 177 -8.95 10.22 -9.38
CA SER A 177 -8.56 11.18 -10.40
C SER A 177 -7.17 10.91 -10.95
N PHE A 178 -6.22 10.55 -10.10
CA PHE A 178 -4.88 10.15 -10.50
C PHE A 178 -4.90 8.92 -11.43
N PHE A 179 -5.62 7.87 -11.05
CA PHE A 179 -5.72 6.67 -11.89
C PHE A 179 -6.37 6.92 -13.24
N ASN A 180 -7.29 7.88 -13.34
CA ASN A 180 -7.91 8.27 -14.61
C ASN A 180 -6.91 8.96 -15.58
N THR A 181 -5.71 9.32 -15.11
CA THR A 181 -4.65 9.95 -15.95
C THR A 181 -3.58 8.94 -16.42
N LEU A 182 -3.60 7.72 -15.90
CA LEU A 182 -2.64 6.67 -16.27
C LEU A 182 -3.00 6.02 -17.59
#